data_396ce78388d4c5d72b4da2bebaee4d71
#
_entry.id   396ce78388d4c5d72b4da2bebaee4d71
#
_cell.length_a   1.000
_cell.length_b   1.000
_cell.length_c   1.000
_cell.angle_alpha   90.00
_cell.angle_beta   90.00
_cell.angle_gamma   90.00
#
_symmetry.space_group_name_H-M   'P 1'
#
loop_
_entity.id
_entity.type
_entity.pdbx_description
1 polymer ?
#
loop_
_entity_poly.entity_id
_entity_poly.type
_entity_poly.pdbx_seq_one_letter_code
_entity_poly.pdbx_strand_id
1 'polypeptide(L)'
;VMSPDEIRRRSVAEIYTNETFDGDIPKVGGIFDPRMGVLDHGKKCPTDELDNRHCPGYFGHIELAKPVFHIHFQKYIIKTLQSVCPKCSKLYYDANSPEIRKIINNRKGSNRFAAVTALCSKSNNRVCGDKNIDGCGAVFPNTIKREPTSIGKLTACWKASNNKSSGQVQDMSFQYDASDVEKILRRISDEEIEALGFDKELCRPEWLICSVLPVAPPYVRPSVRADNNTRMEDDLTHKYCDIIKTNKTLKNKIANNHQKKAIDEWYQLLQYHIATLVNNQLPGIPP
;
A
#
# COMPACT_ATOMS: atom_id res chain seq x y z
N VAL A 1 5.31 -8.50 7.13
CA VAL A 1 4.31 -7.47 6.77
C VAL A 1 2.94 -7.99 7.17
N MET A 2 2.15 -7.20 7.91
CA MET A 2 0.80 -7.63 8.30
C MET A 2 -0.14 -7.62 7.09
N SER A 3 -0.94 -8.68 6.96
CA SER A 3 -2.02 -8.72 5.99
C SER A 3 -3.17 -7.78 6.40
N PRO A 4 -4.02 -7.34 5.46
CA PRO A 4 -5.22 -6.58 5.80
C PRO A 4 -6.10 -7.28 6.86
N ASP A 5 -6.24 -8.59 6.74
CA ASP A 5 -7.05 -9.39 7.68
C ASP A 5 -6.40 -9.49 9.07
N GLU A 6 -5.07 -9.52 9.13
CA GLU A 6 -4.35 -9.49 10.40
C GLU A 6 -4.50 -8.11 11.07
N ILE A 7 -4.45 -7.01 10.31
CA ILE A 7 -4.68 -5.66 10.84
C ILE A 7 -6.10 -5.56 11.44
N ARG A 8 -7.13 -6.03 10.72
CA ARG A 8 -8.50 -6.05 11.23
C ARG A 8 -8.65 -6.88 12.50
N ARG A 9 -8.05 -8.06 12.53
CA ARG A 9 -8.12 -8.98 13.67
C ARG A 9 -7.41 -8.45 14.91
N ARG A 10 -6.32 -7.69 14.75
CA ARG A 10 -5.59 -7.05 15.85
C ARG A 10 -6.21 -5.73 16.30
N SER A 11 -7.07 -5.16 15.49
CA SER A 11 -7.72 -3.89 15.77
C SER A 11 -8.95 -4.08 16.65
N VAL A 12 -9.13 -3.19 17.62
CA VAL A 12 -10.30 -3.16 18.52
C VAL A 12 -11.42 -2.28 18.01
N ALA A 13 -11.13 -1.40 17.03
CA ALA A 13 -12.10 -0.41 16.54
C ALA A 13 -11.85 -0.06 15.07
N GLU A 14 -12.91 -0.04 14.26
CA GLU A 14 -12.91 0.65 12.97
C GLU A 14 -13.11 2.15 13.19
N ILE A 15 -12.22 2.96 12.59
CA ILE A 15 -12.24 4.42 12.68
C ILE A 15 -12.75 4.97 11.36
N TYR A 16 -13.93 5.58 11.38
CA TYR A 16 -14.64 6.05 10.18
C TYR A 16 -15.08 7.52 10.25
N THR A 17 -14.99 8.15 11.45
CA THR A 17 -15.31 9.58 11.61
C THR A 17 -14.09 10.37 12.05
N ASN A 18 -13.99 11.58 11.52
CA ASN A 18 -12.96 12.56 11.89
C ASN A 18 -13.30 13.36 13.14
N GLU A 19 -14.50 13.19 13.69
CA GLU A 19 -14.91 13.82 14.94
C GLU A 19 -14.21 13.14 16.10
N THR A 20 -13.55 13.94 16.93
CA THR A 20 -12.72 13.43 18.03
C THR A 20 -13.52 13.27 19.31
N PHE A 21 -14.34 14.28 19.65
CA PHE A 21 -15.15 14.32 20.85
C PHE A 21 -16.56 14.81 20.53
N ASP A 22 -17.53 14.43 21.38
CA ASP A 22 -18.85 15.00 21.49
C ASP A 22 -18.96 15.66 22.87
N GLY A 23 -18.74 16.95 22.94
CA GLY A 23 -18.46 17.64 24.21
C GLY A 23 -17.16 17.10 24.84
N ASP A 24 -17.24 16.55 26.05
CA ASP A 24 -16.11 15.95 26.77
C ASP A 24 -16.00 14.42 26.59
N ILE A 25 -16.88 13.82 25.80
CA ILE A 25 -16.93 12.36 25.60
C ILE A 25 -16.24 12.01 24.28
N PRO A 26 -15.22 11.11 24.30
CA PRO A 26 -14.60 10.62 23.07
C PRO A 26 -15.63 9.90 22.19
N LYS A 27 -15.66 10.23 20.91
CA LYS A 27 -16.63 9.67 19.99
C LYS A 27 -16.27 8.26 19.58
N VAL A 28 -17.22 7.33 19.67
CA VAL A 28 -17.06 5.94 19.19
C VAL A 28 -16.92 5.94 17.66
N GLY A 29 -15.97 5.19 17.12
CA GLY A 29 -15.59 5.22 15.70
C GLY A 29 -14.78 6.45 15.30
N GLY A 30 -14.45 7.34 16.24
CA GLY A 30 -13.56 8.48 16.07
C GLY A 30 -12.11 8.13 16.42
N ILE A 31 -11.21 9.09 16.18
CA ILE A 31 -9.75 8.88 16.36
C ILE A 31 -9.38 8.63 17.83
N PHE A 32 -10.17 9.12 18.79
CA PHE A 32 -10.05 8.85 20.21
C PHE A 32 -11.06 7.83 20.74
N ASP A 33 -11.45 6.87 19.92
CA ASP A 33 -12.37 5.79 20.33
C ASP A 33 -11.91 5.17 21.65
N PRO A 34 -12.76 5.14 22.69
CA PRO A 34 -12.39 4.66 24.04
C PRO A 34 -11.86 3.24 24.05
N ARG A 35 -12.25 2.39 23.09
CA ARG A 35 -11.76 1.01 22.98
C ARG A 35 -10.26 0.92 22.68
N MET A 36 -9.68 1.99 22.10
CA MET A 36 -8.24 2.06 21.83
C MET A 36 -7.40 2.46 23.04
N GLY A 37 -8.04 2.83 24.15
CA GLY A 37 -7.42 3.30 25.38
C GLY A 37 -7.97 4.66 25.83
N VAL A 38 -7.85 4.97 27.11
CA VAL A 38 -8.38 6.18 27.73
C VAL A 38 -7.26 7.08 28.22
N LEU A 39 -7.32 8.37 27.91
CA LEU A 39 -6.34 9.38 28.34
C LEU A 39 -6.73 10.04 29.67
N ASP A 40 -8.02 10.20 29.93
CA ASP A 40 -8.54 10.92 31.08
C ASP A 40 -8.45 10.08 32.36
N HIS A 41 -8.06 10.73 33.46
CA HIS A 41 -8.04 10.09 34.78
C HIS A 41 -9.46 9.68 35.22
N GLY A 42 -9.54 8.54 35.92
CA GLY A 42 -10.80 8.01 36.45
C GLY A 42 -11.72 7.34 35.43
N LYS A 43 -11.35 7.33 34.14
CA LYS A 43 -12.04 6.55 33.10
C LYS A 43 -11.37 5.19 32.92
N LYS A 44 -12.17 4.18 32.57
CA LYS A 44 -11.70 2.83 32.25
C LYS A 44 -11.82 2.54 30.76
N CYS A 45 -10.84 1.86 30.20
CA CYS A 45 -10.86 1.40 28.82
C CYS A 45 -11.87 0.24 28.68
N PRO A 46 -12.83 0.31 27.75
CA PRO A 46 -13.83 -0.75 27.56
C PRO A 46 -13.24 -2.08 27.07
N THR A 47 -12.02 -2.10 26.57
CA THR A 47 -11.37 -3.31 26.03
C THR A 47 -10.76 -4.18 27.12
N ASP A 48 -10.13 -3.58 28.13
CA ASP A 48 -9.38 -4.26 29.19
C ASP A 48 -9.83 -3.89 30.61
N GLU A 49 -10.78 -2.96 30.75
CA GLU A 49 -11.31 -2.41 32.02
C GLU A 49 -10.24 -1.72 32.90
N LEU A 50 -9.04 -1.49 32.35
CA LEU A 50 -7.95 -0.82 33.05
C LEU A 50 -8.06 0.71 32.94
N ASP A 51 -7.42 1.40 33.88
CA ASP A 51 -7.31 2.85 33.89
C ASP A 51 -6.21 3.35 32.91
N ASN A 52 -6.08 4.66 32.77
CA ASN A 52 -5.10 5.28 31.90
C ASN A 52 -3.63 5.04 32.27
N ARG A 53 -3.34 4.49 33.47
CA ARG A 53 -1.98 4.17 33.90
C ARG A 53 -1.56 2.74 33.55
N HIS A 54 -2.52 1.84 33.49
CA HIS A 54 -2.28 0.41 33.34
C HIS A 54 -2.67 -0.14 31.97
N CYS A 55 -3.60 0.54 31.23
CA CYS A 55 -3.99 0.14 29.89
C CYS A 55 -2.82 0.36 28.91
N PRO A 56 -2.39 -0.67 28.16
CA PRO A 56 -1.28 -0.55 27.20
C PRO A 56 -1.66 0.23 25.95
N GLY A 57 -2.95 0.41 25.67
CA GLY A 57 -3.48 0.95 24.43
C GLY A 57 -3.56 -0.09 23.31
N TYR A 58 -4.54 0.09 22.43
CA TYR A 58 -4.89 -0.86 21.36
C TYR A 58 -4.94 -0.15 20.02
N PHE A 59 -4.58 -0.85 18.96
CA PHE A 59 -4.69 -0.35 17.60
C PHE A 59 -6.14 -0.31 17.15
N GLY A 60 -6.49 0.75 16.40
CA GLY A 60 -7.65 0.80 15.52
C GLY A 60 -7.25 0.57 14.07
N HIS A 61 -8.21 0.63 13.16
CA HIS A 61 -7.94 0.60 11.73
C HIS A 61 -8.90 1.50 10.94
N ILE A 62 -8.46 1.92 9.75
CA ILE A 62 -9.26 2.65 8.77
C ILE A 62 -9.37 1.78 7.51
N GLU A 63 -10.61 1.48 7.08
CA GLU A 63 -10.87 0.86 5.79
C GLU A 63 -10.74 1.90 4.68
N LEU A 64 -9.81 1.70 3.76
CA LEU A 64 -9.59 2.63 2.66
C LEU A 64 -10.58 2.37 1.52
N ALA A 65 -11.14 3.45 0.96
CA ALA A 65 -12.08 3.38 -0.17
C ALA A 65 -11.44 2.80 -1.44
N LYS A 66 -10.12 3.00 -1.60
CA LYS A 66 -9.27 2.37 -2.61
C LYS A 66 -7.91 2.05 -1.98
N PRO A 67 -7.27 0.93 -2.37
CA PRO A 67 -5.93 0.62 -1.93
C PRO A 67 -4.92 1.67 -2.40
N VAL A 68 -3.88 1.90 -1.62
CA VAL A 68 -2.81 2.86 -1.90
C VAL A 68 -1.44 2.20 -1.81
N PHE A 69 -0.43 2.76 -2.48
CA PHE A 69 0.93 2.27 -2.37
C PHE A 69 1.55 2.62 -1.01
N HIS A 70 2.12 1.64 -0.34
CA HIS A 70 2.96 1.90 0.81
C HIS A 70 4.33 2.41 0.33
N ILE A 71 4.68 3.64 0.69
CA ILE A 71 5.82 4.38 0.11
C ILE A 71 7.16 3.64 0.27
N HIS A 72 7.41 3.00 1.41
CA HIS A 72 8.64 2.25 1.66
C HIS A 72 8.75 0.98 0.83
N PHE A 73 7.63 0.39 0.40
CA PHE A 73 7.61 -0.84 -0.37
C PHE A 73 7.52 -0.63 -1.89
N GLN A 74 7.35 0.60 -2.34
CA GLN A 74 7.17 0.93 -3.75
C GLN A 74 8.30 0.39 -4.63
N LYS A 75 9.55 0.41 -4.13
CA LYS A 75 10.72 -0.17 -4.83
C LYS A 75 10.58 -1.68 -5.05
N TYR A 76 10.06 -2.41 -4.07
CA TYR A 76 9.83 -3.86 -4.18
C TYR A 76 8.69 -4.16 -5.13
N ILE A 77 7.60 -3.39 -5.07
CA ILE A 77 6.46 -3.50 -5.98
C ILE A 77 6.92 -3.32 -7.43
N ILE A 78 7.67 -2.26 -7.74
CA ILE A 78 8.18 -2.00 -9.09
C ILE A 78 9.04 -3.16 -9.60
N LYS A 79 9.97 -3.66 -8.79
CA LYS A 79 10.83 -4.78 -9.16
C LYS A 79 10.05 -6.09 -9.37
N THR A 80 9.03 -6.36 -8.55
CA THR A 80 8.15 -7.50 -8.73
C THR A 80 7.37 -7.39 -10.04
N LEU A 81 6.77 -6.23 -10.32
CA LEU A 81 6.06 -5.98 -11.58
C LEU A 81 6.96 -6.09 -12.82
N GLN A 82 8.25 -5.75 -12.69
CA GLN A 82 9.23 -5.96 -13.76
C GLN A 82 9.57 -7.44 -14.00
N SER A 83 9.30 -8.30 -13.05
CA SER A 83 9.64 -9.72 -13.07
C SER A 83 8.46 -10.62 -13.43
N VAL A 84 7.22 -10.14 -13.23
CA VAL A 84 5.99 -10.91 -13.49
C VAL A 84 5.22 -10.34 -14.68
N CYS A 85 4.47 -11.21 -15.36
CA CYS A 85 3.64 -10.81 -16.48
C CYS A 85 2.45 -9.94 -16.03
N PRO A 86 2.21 -8.77 -16.64
CA PRO A 86 1.10 -7.91 -16.26
C PRO A 86 -0.28 -8.53 -16.54
N LYS A 87 -0.37 -9.48 -17.47
CA LYS A 87 -1.63 -10.13 -17.87
C LYS A 87 -1.96 -11.37 -17.05
N CYS A 88 -1.03 -12.32 -16.93
CA CYS A 88 -1.27 -13.60 -16.23
C CYS A 88 -0.58 -13.69 -14.87
N SER A 89 0.26 -12.72 -14.50
CA SER A 89 1.03 -12.64 -13.24
C SER A 89 2.09 -13.73 -13.06
N LYS A 90 2.36 -14.55 -14.05
CA LYS A 90 3.43 -15.56 -14.02
C LYS A 90 4.81 -14.91 -14.08
N LEU A 91 5.75 -15.49 -13.35
CA LEU A 91 7.15 -15.08 -13.37
C LEU A 91 7.75 -15.28 -14.78
N TYR A 92 8.63 -14.39 -15.23
CA TYR A 92 9.26 -14.47 -16.55
C TYR A 92 10.05 -15.77 -16.74
N TYR A 93 10.79 -16.20 -15.72
CA TYR A 93 11.41 -17.51 -15.65
C TYR A 93 10.52 -18.49 -14.89
N ASP A 94 10.44 -19.72 -15.34
CA ASP A 94 9.81 -20.80 -14.57
C ASP A 94 10.50 -20.94 -13.21
N ALA A 95 9.71 -21.04 -12.13
CA ALA A 95 10.21 -21.23 -10.76
C ALA A 95 11.08 -22.49 -10.62
N ASN A 96 10.83 -23.49 -11.47
CA ASN A 96 11.56 -24.75 -11.51
C ASN A 96 12.75 -24.75 -12.48
N SER A 97 13.02 -23.63 -13.18
CA SER A 97 14.16 -23.54 -14.10
C SER A 97 15.50 -23.71 -13.38
N PRO A 98 16.54 -24.27 -14.04
CA PRO A 98 17.86 -24.47 -13.45
C PRO A 98 18.49 -23.17 -12.93
N GLU A 99 18.22 -22.05 -13.59
CA GLU A 99 18.70 -20.71 -13.25
C GLU A 99 18.09 -20.24 -11.92
N ILE A 100 16.78 -20.38 -11.77
CA ILE A 100 16.06 -20.00 -10.54
C ILE A 100 16.45 -20.94 -9.40
N ARG A 101 16.49 -22.26 -9.63
CA ARG A 101 16.90 -23.23 -8.60
C ARG A 101 18.30 -22.97 -8.05
N LYS A 102 19.27 -22.59 -8.90
CA LYS A 102 20.61 -22.18 -8.44
C LYS A 102 20.55 -20.97 -7.50
N ILE A 103 19.68 -20.00 -7.79
CA ILE A 103 19.52 -18.82 -6.93
C ILE A 103 18.85 -19.20 -5.62
N ILE A 104 17.81 -20.04 -5.66
CA ILE A 104 17.07 -20.49 -4.47
C ILE A 104 18.01 -21.23 -3.49
N ASN A 105 18.87 -22.11 -4.01
CA ASN A 105 19.79 -22.90 -3.19
C ASN A 105 20.89 -22.04 -2.53
N ASN A 106 21.33 -20.97 -3.21
CA ASN A 106 22.48 -20.17 -2.77
C ASN A 106 22.09 -18.88 -2.04
N ARG A 107 20.84 -18.43 -2.12
CA ARG A 107 20.41 -17.13 -1.59
C ARG A 107 19.06 -17.22 -0.89
N LYS A 108 18.86 -16.37 0.14
CA LYS A 108 17.60 -16.28 0.90
C LYS A 108 17.11 -14.82 0.98
N GLY A 109 15.81 -14.62 1.20
CA GLY A 109 15.18 -13.34 1.48
C GLY A 109 15.51 -12.25 0.45
N SER A 110 15.92 -11.07 0.90
CA SER A 110 16.21 -9.92 0.04
C SER A 110 17.31 -10.15 -1.00
N ASN A 111 18.30 -10.99 -0.68
CA ASN A 111 19.38 -11.36 -1.62
C ASN A 111 18.85 -12.25 -2.75
N ARG A 112 17.91 -13.15 -2.45
CA ARG A 112 17.20 -13.96 -3.45
C ARG A 112 16.37 -13.07 -4.34
N PHE A 113 15.55 -12.19 -3.73
CA PHE A 113 14.72 -11.22 -4.44
C PHE A 113 15.54 -10.38 -5.43
N ALA A 114 16.67 -9.80 -4.98
CA ALA A 114 17.54 -9.00 -5.82
C ALA A 114 18.12 -9.79 -7.01
N ALA A 115 18.51 -11.05 -6.78
CA ALA A 115 19.09 -11.90 -7.82
C ALA A 115 18.05 -12.32 -8.86
N VAL A 116 16.85 -12.75 -8.44
CA VAL A 116 15.77 -13.16 -9.34
C VAL A 116 15.28 -11.97 -10.18
N THR A 117 15.04 -10.82 -9.55
CA THR A 117 14.61 -9.61 -10.26
C THR A 117 15.66 -9.10 -11.25
N ALA A 118 16.95 -9.20 -10.90
CA ALA A 118 18.05 -8.87 -11.80
C ALA A 118 18.13 -9.85 -12.99
N LEU A 119 17.90 -11.13 -12.77
CA LEU A 119 17.85 -12.14 -13.83
C LEU A 119 16.71 -11.85 -14.79
N CYS A 120 15.50 -11.59 -14.28
CA CYS A 120 14.31 -11.28 -15.08
C CYS A 120 14.46 -9.99 -15.88
N SER A 121 15.25 -9.02 -15.42
CA SER A 121 15.41 -7.70 -16.05
C SER A 121 16.52 -7.64 -17.11
N LYS A 122 17.31 -8.70 -17.29
CA LYS A 122 18.47 -8.70 -18.22
C LYS A 122 18.09 -8.66 -19.69
N SER A 123 16.94 -9.18 -20.07
CA SER A 123 16.51 -9.28 -21.47
C SER A 123 15.64 -8.09 -21.87
N ASN A 124 15.88 -7.52 -23.04
CA ASN A 124 14.96 -6.59 -23.69
C ASN A 124 13.92 -7.37 -24.51
N ASN A 125 12.76 -6.77 -24.78
CA ASN A 125 11.67 -7.37 -25.59
C ASN A 125 11.21 -8.74 -25.07
N ARG A 126 10.98 -8.85 -23.78
CA ARG A 126 10.54 -10.07 -23.11
C ARG A 126 9.09 -10.40 -23.45
N VAL A 127 8.84 -11.63 -23.82
CA VAL A 127 7.49 -12.16 -24.05
C VAL A 127 7.20 -13.24 -22.99
N CYS A 128 6.00 -13.21 -22.45
CA CYS A 128 5.55 -14.23 -21.49
C CYS A 128 5.40 -15.56 -22.21
N GLY A 129 6.20 -16.54 -21.86
CA GLY A 129 6.31 -17.84 -22.55
C GLY A 129 7.71 -18.14 -23.07
N ASP A 130 8.60 -17.14 -23.21
CA ASP A 130 9.98 -17.37 -23.69
C ASP A 130 10.79 -18.25 -22.73
N LYS A 131 10.62 -18.08 -21.42
CA LYS A 131 11.34 -18.76 -20.34
C LYS A 131 10.43 -19.52 -19.38
N ASN A 132 9.13 -19.47 -19.59
CA ASN A 132 8.12 -20.17 -18.81
C ASN A 132 7.09 -20.76 -19.79
N ILE A 133 7.01 -22.10 -19.84
CA ILE A 133 6.20 -22.86 -20.82
C ILE A 133 4.71 -22.48 -20.76
N ASP A 134 4.23 -22.12 -19.57
CA ASP A 134 2.83 -21.76 -19.33
C ASP A 134 2.51 -20.27 -19.60
N GLY A 135 3.35 -19.56 -20.32
CA GLY A 135 3.19 -18.14 -20.59
C GLY A 135 2.02 -17.82 -21.50
N CYS A 136 1.44 -16.61 -21.33
CA CYS A 136 0.27 -16.14 -22.09
C CYS A 136 0.59 -15.37 -23.38
N GLY A 137 1.85 -15.27 -23.77
CA GLY A 137 2.30 -14.53 -24.98
C GLY A 137 2.29 -12.99 -24.84
N ALA A 138 2.00 -12.43 -23.67
CA ALA A 138 1.99 -10.98 -23.49
C ALA A 138 3.42 -10.41 -23.43
N VAL A 139 3.61 -9.23 -24.02
CA VAL A 139 4.90 -8.52 -23.99
C VAL A 139 5.06 -7.82 -22.65
N PHE A 140 6.21 -8.01 -22.00
CA PHE A 140 6.57 -7.31 -20.78
C PHE A 140 6.87 -5.83 -21.06
N PRO A 141 6.55 -4.93 -20.11
CA PRO A 141 6.97 -3.55 -20.23
C PRO A 141 8.51 -3.44 -20.20
N ASN A 142 9.06 -2.57 -21.04
CA ASN A 142 10.50 -2.32 -21.04
C ASN A 142 10.95 -1.62 -19.75
N THR A 143 10.13 -0.69 -19.26
CA THR A 143 10.39 0.03 -18.02
C THR A 143 9.11 0.25 -17.22
N ILE A 144 9.20 0.11 -15.90
CA ILE A 144 8.15 0.54 -14.96
C ILE A 144 8.81 1.51 -14.00
N LYS A 145 8.25 2.72 -13.91
CA LYS A 145 8.78 3.80 -13.08
C LYS A 145 7.66 4.47 -12.29
N ARG A 146 8.03 5.05 -11.15
CA ARG A 146 7.17 5.99 -10.44
C ARG A 146 7.04 7.27 -11.28
N GLU A 147 5.84 7.80 -11.36
CA GLU A 147 5.62 9.11 -11.98
C GLU A 147 6.22 10.22 -11.08
N PRO A 148 7.05 11.13 -11.63
CA PRO A 148 7.71 12.15 -10.82
C PRO A 148 6.74 13.10 -10.11
N THR A 149 5.60 13.37 -10.76
CA THR A 149 4.57 14.32 -10.30
C THR A 149 3.49 13.67 -9.43
N SER A 150 3.45 12.33 -9.32
CA SER A 150 2.42 11.61 -8.59
C SER A 150 2.98 10.44 -7.79
N ILE A 151 2.75 10.46 -6.48
CA ILE A 151 3.16 9.38 -5.57
C ILE A 151 2.32 8.11 -5.81
N GLY A 152 1.08 8.27 -6.28
CA GLY A 152 0.07 7.22 -6.42
C GLY A 152 -0.02 6.56 -7.78
N LYS A 153 0.93 6.78 -8.70
CA LYS A 153 0.89 6.20 -10.04
C LYS A 153 2.22 5.60 -10.45
N LEU A 154 2.15 4.43 -11.10
CA LEU A 154 3.27 3.79 -11.75
C LEU A 154 3.03 3.80 -13.25
N THR A 155 4.02 4.23 -14.03
CA THR A 155 3.94 4.24 -15.49
C THR A 155 4.77 3.10 -16.05
N ALA A 156 4.12 2.19 -16.77
CA ALA A 156 4.76 1.17 -17.57
C ALA A 156 4.86 1.63 -19.02
N CYS A 157 6.04 1.49 -19.61
CA CYS A 157 6.32 1.88 -20.99
C CYS A 157 6.75 0.65 -21.81
N TRP A 158 6.17 0.50 -22.98
CA TRP A 158 6.56 -0.44 -24.01
C TRP A 158 7.17 0.34 -25.17
N LYS A 159 8.41 0.04 -25.51
CA LYS A 159 9.06 0.58 -26.71
C LYS A 159 8.58 -0.21 -27.90
N ALA A 160 8.10 0.46 -28.93
CA ALA A 160 7.77 -0.22 -30.17
C ALA A 160 9.03 -0.81 -30.80
N SER A 161 8.96 -2.07 -31.25
CA SER A 161 10.03 -2.68 -32.03
C SER A 161 10.17 -1.94 -33.36
N ASN A 162 11.41 -1.58 -33.73
CA ASN A 162 11.74 -0.93 -35.02
C ASN A 162 11.48 -1.89 -36.18
N ASN A 163 10.23 -2.15 -36.53
CA ASN A 163 9.90 -2.68 -37.82
C ASN A 163 9.91 -1.52 -38.83
N LYS A 164 10.96 -1.48 -39.65
CA LYS A 164 11.31 -0.41 -40.62
C LYS A 164 10.29 -0.15 -41.72
N SER A 165 9.07 -0.63 -41.64
CA SER A 165 8.10 -0.60 -42.78
C SER A 165 6.85 0.27 -42.58
N SER A 166 6.67 0.95 -41.46
CA SER A 166 5.58 1.92 -41.33
C SER A 166 5.94 3.03 -40.34
N GLY A 167 6.02 4.22 -40.85
CA GLY A 167 6.68 5.41 -40.35
C GLY A 167 6.00 6.14 -39.16
N GLN A 168 5.54 5.49 -38.11
CA GLN A 168 5.27 6.11 -36.83
C GLN A 168 5.34 5.07 -35.71
N VAL A 169 6.48 5.04 -35.03
CA VAL A 169 6.72 4.21 -33.85
C VAL A 169 6.20 5.00 -32.64
N GLN A 170 4.99 4.72 -32.17
CA GLN A 170 4.48 5.28 -30.92
C GLN A 170 4.84 4.34 -29.76
N ASP A 171 5.60 4.86 -28.79
CA ASP A 171 5.79 4.19 -27.51
C ASP A 171 4.44 4.13 -26.79
N MET A 172 4.04 2.92 -26.38
CA MET A 172 2.84 2.74 -25.57
C MET A 172 3.18 2.93 -24.10
N SER A 173 2.41 3.76 -23.40
CA SER A 173 2.50 3.92 -21.97
C SER A 173 1.16 3.61 -21.30
N PHE A 174 1.23 2.93 -20.15
CA PHE A 174 0.05 2.62 -19.34
C PHE A 174 0.32 3.02 -17.89
N GLN A 175 -0.67 3.67 -17.25
CA GLN A 175 -0.61 4.04 -15.84
C GLN A 175 -1.34 3.00 -15.01
N TYR A 176 -0.64 2.44 -14.01
CA TYR A 176 -1.18 1.53 -13.02
C TYR A 176 -1.52 2.27 -11.74
N ASP A 177 -2.76 2.09 -11.26
CA ASP A 177 -3.18 2.44 -9.91
C ASP A 177 -2.82 1.29 -8.95
N ALA A 178 -2.83 1.55 -7.64
CA ALA A 178 -2.55 0.52 -6.64
C ALA A 178 -3.56 -0.64 -6.70
N SER A 179 -4.81 -0.37 -7.07
CA SER A 179 -5.83 -1.42 -7.27
C SER A 179 -5.50 -2.39 -8.39
N ASP A 180 -4.94 -1.89 -9.50
CA ASP A 180 -4.56 -2.75 -10.62
C ASP A 180 -3.33 -3.59 -10.28
N VAL A 181 -2.38 -2.96 -9.59
CA VAL A 181 -1.17 -3.65 -9.12
C VAL A 181 -1.51 -4.71 -8.09
N GLU A 182 -2.41 -4.44 -7.14
CA GLU A 182 -2.88 -5.43 -6.17
C GLU A 182 -3.46 -6.67 -6.84
N LYS A 183 -4.28 -6.50 -7.88
CA LYS A 183 -4.84 -7.61 -8.67
C LYS A 183 -3.77 -8.45 -9.36
N ILE A 184 -2.71 -7.80 -9.87
CA ILE A 184 -1.58 -8.50 -10.48
C ILE A 184 -0.82 -9.30 -9.42
N LEU A 185 -0.48 -8.68 -8.29
CA LEU A 185 0.32 -9.31 -7.23
C LEU A 185 -0.44 -10.47 -6.55
N ARG A 186 -1.75 -10.34 -6.36
CA ARG A 186 -2.60 -11.39 -5.75
C ARG A 186 -2.68 -12.68 -6.57
N ARG A 187 -2.49 -12.59 -7.89
CA ARG A 187 -2.53 -13.76 -8.80
C ARG A 187 -1.21 -14.53 -8.89
N ILE A 188 -0.13 -14.04 -8.26
CA ILE A 188 1.15 -14.74 -8.25
C ILE A 188 0.99 -16.02 -7.43
N SER A 189 1.44 -17.15 -7.97
CA SER A 189 1.36 -18.46 -7.28
C SER A 189 2.31 -18.55 -6.08
N ASP A 190 1.99 -19.42 -5.13
CA ASP A 190 2.80 -19.59 -3.91
C ASP A 190 4.24 -20.05 -4.24
N GLU A 191 4.42 -20.89 -5.26
CA GLU A 191 5.74 -21.33 -5.75
C GLU A 191 6.55 -20.15 -6.29
N GLU A 192 5.93 -19.26 -7.05
CA GLU A 192 6.59 -18.08 -7.61
C GLU A 192 6.89 -17.03 -6.52
N ILE A 193 6.03 -16.91 -5.49
CA ILE A 193 6.26 -16.07 -4.31
C ILE A 193 7.54 -16.52 -3.58
N GLU A 194 7.68 -17.82 -3.34
CA GLU A 194 8.87 -18.40 -2.71
C GLU A 194 10.12 -18.26 -3.60
N ALA A 195 9.97 -18.44 -4.90
CA ALA A 195 11.05 -18.25 -5.87
C ALA A 195 11.56 -16.81 -5.88
N LEU A 196 10.66 -15.83 -5.80
CA LEU A 196 10.99 -14.41 -5.65
C LEU A 196 11.68 -14.07 -4.32
N GLY A 197 11.57 -14.92 -3.31
CA GLY A 197 12.18 -14.71 -1.99
C GLY A 197 11.27 -14.04 -0.99
N PHE A 198 9.98 -13.96 -1.27
CA PHE A 198 8.94 -13.61 -0.30
C PHE A 198 8.54 -14.87 0.50
N ASP A 199 7.83 -14.65 1.58
CA ASP A 199 7.25 -15.70 2.42
C ASP A 199 5.75 -15.71 2.23
N LYS A 200 5.18 -16.85 1.87
CA LYS A 200 3.75 -16.99 1.58
C LYS A 200 2.85 -16.77 2.80
N GLU A 201 3.36 -16.99 4.02
CA GLU A 201 2.61 -16.86 5.26
C GLU A 201 2.83 -15.50 5.94
N LEU A 202 4.07 -14.96 5.86
CA LEU A 202 4.48 -13.79 6.61
C LEU A 202 4.59 -12.51 5.77
N CYS A 203 4.74 -12.64 4.44
CA CYS A 203 4.96 -11.48 3.56
C CYS A 203 4.61 -11.79 2.11
N ARG A 204 3.34 -11.74 1.78
CA ARG A 204 2.90 -11.86 0.39
C ARG A 204 3.08 -10.54 -0.35
N PRO A 205 3.36 -10.55 -1.68
CA PRO A 205 3.56 -9.34 -2.46
C PRO A 205 2.37 -8.38 -2.46
N GLU A 206 1.13 -8.86 -2.43
CA GLU A 206 -0.07 -8.03 -2.37
C GLU A 206 -0.20 -7.25 -1.06
N TRP A 207 0.40 -7.71 0.05
CA TRP A 207 0.37 -7.00 1.34
C TRP A 207 1.29 -5.78 1.37
N LEU A 208 2.11 -5.58 0.33
CA LEU A 208 2.90 -4.37 0.14
C LEU A 208 2.05 -3.16 -0.28
N ILE A 209 0.77 -3.42 -0.61
CA ILE A 209 -0.24 -2.41 -0.93
C ILE A 209 -1.15 -2.26 0.28
N CYS A 210 -1.40 -1.02 0.69
CA CYS A 210 -2.20 -0.72 1.86
C CYS A 210 -3.67 -0.58 1.45
N SER A 211 -4.51 -1.52 1.84
CA SER A 211 -5.97 -1.46 1.73
C SER A 211 -6.64 -1.16 3.07
N VAL A 212 -5.97 -1.49 4.17
CA VAL A 212 -6.38 -1.20 5.55
C VAL A 212 -5.23 -0.49 6.25
N LEU A 213 -5.51 0.68 6.82
CA LEU A 213 -4.50 1.48 7.53
C LEU A 213 -4.62 1.26 9.04
N PRO A 214 -3.58 0.79 9.75
CA PRO A 214 -3.59 0.72 11.20
C PRO A 214 -3.55 2.12 11.81
N VAL A 215 -4.32 2.34 12.88
CA VAL A 215 -4.34 3.59 13.65
C VAL A 215 -3.70 3.34 15.00
N ALA A 216 -2.67 4.14 15.30
CA ALA A 216 -1.94 4.04 16.56
C ALA A 216 -2.84 4.41 17.78
N PRO A 217 -2.64 3.78 18.94
CA PRO A 217 -3.39 4.09 20.15
C PRO A 217 -3.20 5.54 20.60
N PRO A 218 -4.15 6.11 21.37
CA PRO A 218 -4.08 7.49 21.86
C PRO A 218 -2.80 7.81 22.65
N TYR A 219 -2.20 6.84 23.31
CA TYR A 219 -0.97 7.06 24.09
C TYR A 219 0.25 7.43 23.24
N VAL A 220 0.30 7.04 21.98
CA VAL A 220 1.37 7.41 21.04
C VAL A 220 1.20 8.85 20.55
N ARG A 221 -0.02 9.37 20.57
CA ARG A 221 -0.43 10.70 20.10
C ARG A 221 -1.36 11.39 21.10
N PRO A 222 -0.87 11.70 22.31
CA PRO A 222 -1.71 12.21 23.39
C PRO A 222 -2.31 13.57 23.04
N SER A 223 -3.53 13.83 23.55
CA SER A 223 -4.18 15.14 23.53
C SER A 223 -3.95 15.81 24.88
N VAL A 224 -3.47 17.05 24.86
CA VAL A 224 -3.17 17.84 26.05
C VAL A 224 -4.22 18.92 26.23
N ARG A 225 -4.75 19.09 27.44
CA ARG A 225 -5.63 20.23 27.78
C ARG A 225 -4.78 21.44 28.12
N ALA A 226 -5.01 22.54 27.43
CA ALA A 226 -4.44 23.85 27.79
C ALA A 226 -5.25 24.54 28.89
N ASP A 227 -4.67 25.56 29.53
CA ASP A 227 -5.26 26.31 30.64
C ASP A 227 -6.63 26.94 30.31
N ASN A 228 -6.87 27.25 29.04
CA ASN A 228 -8.14 27.76 28.53
C ASN A 228 -9.18 26.67 28.21
N ASN A 229 -8.97 25.45 28.67
CA ASN A 229 -9.80 24.27 28.44
C ASN A 229 -9.89 23.82 26.97
N THR A 230 -9.06 24.37 26.06
CA THR A 230 -8.91 23.87 24.71
C THR A 230 -8.02 22.63 24.71
N ARG A 231 -8.34 21.65 23.83
CA ARG A 231 -7.49 20.49 23.64
C ARG A 231 -6.51 20.77 22.47
N MET A 232 -5.23 20.57 22.74
CA MET A 232 -4.21 20.52 21.70
C MET A 232 -3.96 19.07 21.31
N GLU A 233 -4.08 18.79 20.03
CA GLU A 233 -3.92 17.45 19.48
C GLU A 233 -2.56 17.33 18.79
N ASP A 234 -2.02 16.12 18.79
CA ASP A 234 -0.76 15.78 18.13
C ASP A 234 -0.90 15.83 16.60
N ASP A 235 0.19 16.13 15.88
CA ASP A 235 0.23 16.20 14.41
C ASP A 235 -0.20 14.89 13.75
N LEU A 236 0.08 13.73 14.36
CA LEU A 236 -0.41 12.44 13.87
C LEU A 236 -1.93 12.37 13.93
N THR A 237 -2.56 12.94 14.94
CA THR A 237 -4.03 13.01 15.04
C THR A 237 -4.61 13.85 13.93
N HIS A 238 -4.03 15.03 13.65
CA HIS A 238 -4.45 15.86 12.52
C HIS A 238 -4.29 15.13 11.19
N LYS A 239 -3.19 14.40 10.99
CA LYS A 239 -2.96 13.62 9.79
C LYS A 239 -3.98 12.48 9.61
N TYR A 240 -4.35 11.77 10.68
CA TYR A 240 -5.44 10.79 10.64
C TYR A 240 -6.79 11.44 10.32
N CYS A 241 -7.09 12.62 10.87
CA CYS A 241 -8.30 13.39 10.52
C CYS A 241 -8.37 13.67 9.02
N ASP A 242 -7.27 14.14 8.43
CA ASP A 242 -7.20 14.42 6.99
C ASP A 242 -7.39 13.17 6.13
N ILE A 243 -6.79 12.04 6.54
CA ILE A 243 -6.98 10.75 5.88
C ILE A 243 -8.45 10.34 5.91
N ILE A 244 -9.11 10.43 7.07
CA ILE A 244 -10.51 10.03 7.22
C ILE A 244 -11.44 10.93 6.39
N LYS A 245 -11.25 12.26 6.43
CA LYS A 245 -12.02 13.22 5.62
C LYS A 245 -11.90 12.92 4.13
N THR A 246 -10.66 12.75 3.67
CA THR A 246 -10.36 12.46 2.27
C THR A 246 -10.93 11.10 1.85
N ASN A 247 -10.77 10.08 2.68
CA ASN A 247 -11.29 8.72 2.45
C ASN A 247 -12.82 8.70 2.36
N LYS A 248 -13.51 9.40 3.29
CA LYS A 248 -14.98 9.53 3.29
C LYS A 248 -15.47 10.24 2.03
N THR A 249 -14.80 11.34 1.63
CA THR A 249 -15.15 12.07 0.39
C THR A 249 -14.92 11.20 -0.84
N LEU A 250 -13.81 10.48 -0.91
CA LEU A 250 -13.51 9.54 -2.00
C LEU A 250 -14.57 8.44 -2.09
N LYS A 251 -14.92 7.82 -0.95
CA LYS A 251 -15.97 6.78 -0.87
C LYS A 251 -17.31 7.29 -1.40
N ASN A 252 -17.71 8.49 -1.01
CA ASN A 252 -18.95 9.14 -1.48
C ASN A 252 -18.91 9.44 -2.98
N LYS A 253 -17.77 9.92 -3.51
CA LYS A 253 -17.62 10.19 -4.94
C LYS A 253 -17.68 8.92 -5.78
N ILE A 254 -17.11 7.82 -5.31
CA ILE A 254 -17.20 6.51 -5.97
C ILE A 254 -18.65 6.02 -5.95
N ALA A 255 -19.33 6.08 -4.79
CA ALA A 255 -20.72 5.64 -4.65
C ALA A 255 -21.68 6.41 -5.55
N ASN A 256 -21.44 7.72 -5.73
CA ASN A 256 -22.27 8.61 -6.58
C ASN A 256 -21.81 8.64 -8.05
N ASN A 257 -20.90 7.74 -8.48
CA ASN A 257 -20.42 7.65 -9.86
C ASN A 257 -19.95 9.00 -10.45
N HIS A 258 -19.22 9.79 -9.65
CA HIS A 258 -18.63 11.04 -10.16
C HIS A 258 -17.64 10.79 -11.31
N GLN A 259 -17.33 11.86 -12.06
CA GLN A 259 -16.35 11.79 -13.15
C GLN A 259 -15.02 11.20 -12.67
N LYS A 260 -14.42 10.33 -13.49
CA LYS A 260 -13.15 9.63 -13.19
C LYS A 260 -12.05 10.61 -12.75
N LYS A 261 -11.94 11.77 -13.40
CA LYS A 261 -10.95 12.80 -13.06
C LYS A 261 -11.08 13.27 -11.60
N ALA A 262 -12.31 13.54 -11.15
CA ALA A 262 -12.56 13.98 -9.77
C ALA A 262 -12.25 12.85 -8.75
N ILE A 263 -12.53 11.60 -9.09
CA ILE A 263 -12.17 10.44 -8.26
C ILE A 263 -10.65 10.30 -8.18
N ASP A 264 -9.93 10.46 -9.30
CA ASP A 264 -8.47 10.36 -9.36
C ASP A 264 -7.78 11.47 -8.55
N GLU A 265 -8.29 12.70 -8.57
CA GLU A 265 -7.75 13.80 -7.77
C GLU A 265 -7.85 13.50 -6.25
N TRP A 266 -9.01 13.04 -5.78
CA TRP A 266 -9.19 12.67 -4.38
C TRP A 266 -8.42 11.41 -3.99
N TYR A 267 -8.27 10.46 -4.91
CA TYR A 267 -7.41 9.29 -4.70
C TYR A 267 -5.94 9.68 -4.53
N GLN A 268 -5.44 10.61 -5.35
CA GLN A 268 -4.07 11.11 -5.21
C GLN A 268 -3.86 11.87 -3.91
N LEU A 269 -4.87 12.65 -3.46
CA LEU A 269 -4.82 13.32 -2.17
C LEU A 269 -4.78 12.32 -1.00
N LEU A 270 -5.58 11.24 -1.07
CA LEU A 270 -5.53 10.16 -0.07
C LEU A 270 -4.15 9.50 -0.05
N GLN A 271 -3.59 9.16 -1.21
CA GLN A 271 -2.25 8.61 -1.34
C GLN A 271 -1.19 9.55 -0.76
N TYR A 272 -1.33 10.86 -0.98
CA TYR A 272 -0.43 11.88 -0.43
C TYR A 272 -0.48 11.90 1.11
N HIS A 273 -1.68 11.92 1.70
CA HIS A 273 -1.82 11.95 3.16
C HIS A 273 -1.25 10.68 3.81
N ILE A 274 -1.47 9.50 3.22
CA ILE A 274 -0.92 8.25 3.75
C ILE A 274 0.60 8.19 3.54
N ALA A 275 1.11 8.65 2.41
CA ALA A 275 2.55 8.70 2.18
C ALA A 275 3.27 9.63 3.16
N THR A 276 2.69 10.80 3.45
CA THR A 276 3.26 11.78 4.40
C THR A 276 3.07 11.38 5.87
N LEU A 277 2.08 10.54 6.19
CA LEU A 277 1.99 9.91 7.52
C LEU A 277 3.20 8.99 7.76
N VAL A 278 3.64 8.26 6.74
CA VAL A 278 4.76 7.31 6.84
C VAL A 278 6.11 8.00 6.71
N ASN A 279 6.24 8.96 5.81
CA ASN A 279 7.46 9.71 5.56
C ASN A 279 7.14 11.14 5.11
N ASN A 280 7.39 12.11 5.97
CA ASN A 280 7.17 13.53 5.67
C ASN A 280 8.32 14.18 4.89
N GLN A 281 9.44 13.49 4.68
CA GLN A 281 10.63 13.98 3.96
C GLN A 281 10.64 13.59 2.47
N LEU A 282 9.46 13.49 1.84
CA LEU A 282 9.37 13.13 0.44
C LEU A 282 9.81 14.31 -0.46
N PRO A 283 10.61 14.05 -1.52
CA PRO A 283 11.01 15.10 -2.46
C PRO A 283 9.80 15.78 -3.11
N GLY A 284 9.81 17.11 -3.17
CA GLY A 284 8.75 17.91 -3.77
C GLY A 284 7.56 18.22 -2.83
N ILE A 285 7.67 17.86 -1.56
CA ILE A 285 6.71 18.22 -0.51
C ILE A 285 7.35 19.30 0.36
N PRO A 286 6.69 20.44 0.60
CA PRO A 286 7.19 21.42 1.57
C PRO A 286 7.23 20.79 2.97
N PRO A 287 8.23 21.13 3.79
CA PRO A 287 8.38 20.60 5.14
C PRO A 287 7.22 21.01 6.08
#